data_316caab2ff124dc0eec9fc4c71da1407
#
_entry.id   316caab2ff124dc0eec9fc4c71da1407
#
_cell.length_a   1.000
_cell.length_b   1.000
_cell.length_c   1.000
_cell.angle_alpha   90.00
_cell.angle_beta   90.00
_cell.angle_gamma   90.00
#
_symmetry.space_group_name_H-M   'P 1'
#
loop_
_entity.id
_entity.type
_entity.pdbx_description
1 polymer ?
#
loop_
_entity_poly.entity_id
_entity_poly.type
_entity_poly.pdbx_seq_one_letter_code
_entity_poly.pdbx_strand_id
1 'polypeptide(L)'
;ASPIEATYLGVPGRDAELDDLSPDGFAHHAHLAHQTLAALDGVEPADAVDRVTVAAMRERLGLVIETHDAGYDAMALNVIASPLQACRDVFDLMPTGTQEHWATIAARLSAVPQAMEQYTQTLLDSADRGLVTPRRQVEACIVQCEELTAADGFFATFAQGASADGTPLDDAVRADLDRGVRAAAQAYEKIGIALRERLLGRAPTSDAAGRERYGLASRSFLGATVDLEETYAWGQEELARITDDMARTADRILPGASVREAIAHLESDPRYQLHGTDALRDWMQERADEVIAAMADTHFDIPEPVRTIECLIAPTQTGGIYYTGPSDDFSRPGRMWWSVPKGVTEFGTWRELTTVYHEGVPGHHLQVGQTVYRRELLNKWRRMMCWTSGHGEGWALYAERLMAELGFMDDPGNYLGLLDGQSLRAARVVLDIGVHCGFKAPAEVGGGSWTYDKAWTFLRAHSNEGEEMLRFELNRYLGWPGQAPSYKVGQRLWEQIRADARVAAEARGERFSLKDFHARALNLGSLPLDVLRTQLT
;
A
#
# COMPACT_ATOMS: atom_id res chain seq x y z
N ALA A 1 11.02 19.06 -4.60
CA ALA A 1 11.28 18.06 -5.27
C ALA A 1 10.18 17.51 -6.16
N SER A 2 9.26 16.68 -5.70
CA SER A 2 8.22 16.07 -6.55
C SER A 2 6.90 16.87 -6.51
N PRO A 3 6.45 17.49 -7.62
CA PRO A 3 5.13 18.10 -7.73
C PRO A 3 3.98 17.10 -7.56
N ILE A 4 4.15 15.86 -8.03
CA ILE A 4 3.17 14.79 -7.85
C ILE A 4 3.02 14.46 -6.36
N GLU A 5 4.12 14.22 -5.67
CA GLU A 5 4.14 13.97 -4.22
C GLU A 5 3.52 15.15 -3.43
N ALA A 6 3.82 16.39 -3.82
CA ALA A 6 3.23 17.57 -3.21
C ALA A 6 1.70 17.55 -3.28
N THR A 7 1.13 17.11 -4.40
CA THR A 7 -0.33 16.97 -4.54
C THR A 7 -0.88 15.86 -3.64
N TYR A 8 -0.22 14.70 -3.58
CA TYR A 8 -0.58 13.62 -2.64
C TYR A 8 -0.58 14.06 -1.18
N LEU A 9 0.39 14.90 -0.82
CA LEU A 9 0.55 15.43 0.53
C LEU A 9 -0.30 16.70 0.82
N GLY A 10 -1.05 17.20 -0.15
CA GLY A 10 -1.81 18.44 -0.01
C GLY A 10 -0.94 19.70 0.16
N VAL A 11 0.28 19.71 -0.36
CA VAL A 11 1.20 20.86 -0.32
C VAL A 11 0.98 21.70 -1.57
N PRO A 12 0.41 22.91 -1.44
CA PRO A 12 0.03 23.74 -2.60
C PRO A 12 1.24 24.38 -3.27
N GLY A 13 1.03 24.89 -4.50
CA GLY A 13 1.94 25.80 -5.19
C GLY A 13 2.67 25.18 -6.37
N ARG A 14 2.49 23.86 -6.63
CA ARG A 14 3.06 23.18 -7.80
C ARG A 14 2.03 22.34 -8.56
N ASP A 15 0.77 22.67 -8.42
CA ASP A 15 -0.36 21.84 -8.87
C ASP A 15 -0.49 21.75 -10.41
N ALA A 16 0.16 22.64 -11.15
CA ALA A 16 0.21 22.62 -12.61
C ALA A 16 1.45 21.87 -13.18
N GLU A 17 2.35 21.39 -12.31
CA GLU A 17 3.62 20.77 -12.70
C GLU A 17 3.59 19.25 -12.54
N LEU A 18 4.47 18.55 -13.26
CA LEU A 18 4.80 17.14 -13.07
C LEU A 18 6.26 17.00 -12.65
N ASP A 19 6.63 15.81 -12.22
CA ASP A 19 8.01 15.49 -11.86
C ASP A 19 8.94 15.57 -13.07
N ASP A 20 10.16 15.96 -12.84
CA ASP A 20 11.23 15.80 -13.83
C ASP A 20 11.65 14.33 -13.87
N LEU A 21 11.20 13.62 -14.88
CA LEU A 21 11.45 12.19 -15.08
C LEU A 21 12.67 11.92 -15.98
N SER A 22 13.50 12.94 -16.24
CA SER A 22 14.78 12.77 -16.92
C SER A 22 15.81 12.10 -16.01
N PRO A 23 16.90 11.53 -16.55
CA PRO A 23 18.02 11.04 -15.75
C PRO A 23 18.56 12.09 -14.77
N ASP A 24 18.60 13.37 -15.18
CA ASP A 24 19.02 14.47 -14.30
C ASP A 24 18.02 14.72 -13.17
N GLY A 25 16.72 14.53 -13.40
CA GLY A 25 15.68 14.63 -12.39
C GLY A 25 15.83 13.56 -11.30
N PHE A 26 16.08 12.31 -11.66
CA PHE A 26 16.39 11.22 -10.71
C PHE A 26 17.69 11.52 -9.94
N ALA A 27 18.74 11.94 -10.62
CA ALA A 27 20.00 12.33 -9.98
C ALA A 27 19.82 13.53 -9.03
N HIS A 28 19.00 14.52 -9.38
CA HIS A 28 18.67 15.64 -8.52
C HIS A 28 17.95 15.18 -7.24
N HIS A 29 17.05 14.20 -7.33
CA HIS A 29 16.34 13.65 -6.15
C HIS A 29 17.33 12.99 -5.17
N ALA A 30 18.24 12.16 -5.66
CA ALA A 30 19.31 11.57 -4.85
C ALA A 30 20.26 12.64 -4.27
N HIS A 31 20.59 13.68 -5.05
CA HIS A 31 21.42 14.78 -4.58
C HIS A 31 20.77 15.56 -3.41
N LEU A 32 19.46 15.79 -3.45
CA LEU A 32 18.72 16.39 -2.32
C LEU A 32 18.81 15.52 -1.06
N ALA A 33 18.73 14.19 -1.20
CA ALA A 33 18.93 13.28 -0.08
C ALA A 33 20.33 13.41 0.51
N HIS A 34 21.37 13.43 -0.32
CA HIS A 34 22.76 13.66 0.10
C HIS A 34 22.94 15.00 0.84
N GLN A 35 22.41 16.09 0.28
CA GLN A 35 22.50 17.42 0.91
C GLN A 35 21.80 17.43 2.28
N THR A 36 20.63 16.78 2.37
CA THR A 36 19.87 16.71 3.64
C THR A 36 20.65 15.93 4.69
N LEU A 37 21.24 14.77 4.33
CA LEU A 37 22.05 13.97 5.25
C LEU A 37 23.30 14.74 5.71
N ALA A 38 24.00 15.43 4.81
CA ALA A 38 25.15 16.26 5.15
C ALA A 38 24.77 17.41 6.09
N ALA A 39 23.59 18.01 5.90
CA ALA A 39 23.08 19.04 6.82
C ALA A 39 22.77 18.47 8.21
N LEU A 40 22.26 17.24 8.29
CA LEU A 40 21.97 16.57 9.56
C LEU A 40 23.23 16.20 10.37
N ASP A 41 24.38 16.01 9.72
CA ASP A 41 25.63 15.70 10.40
C ASP A 41 26.14 16.86 11.29
N GLY A 42 25.70 18.09 10.99
CA GLY A 42 26.02 19.28 11.77
C GLY A 42 24.99 19.67 12.84
N VAL A 43 23.95 18.87 13.02
CA VAL A 43 22.82 19.19 13.93
C VAL A 43 22.88 18.33 15.18
N GLU A 44 22.92 19.00 16.34
CA GLU A 44 22.71 18.34 17.64
C GLU A 44 21.20 18.24 17.93
N PRO A 45 20.63 17.02 18.06
CA PRO A 45 19.21 16.85 18.38
C PRO A 45 18.87 17.48 19.74
N ALA A 46 17.84 18.31 19.77
CA ALA A 46 17.46 19.02 21.00
C ALA A 46 16.83 18.07 22.04
N ASP A 47 16.10 17.07 21.60
CA ASP A 47 15.38 16.14 22.47
C ASP A 47 15.31 14.70 21.91
N ALA A 48 14.50 13.86 22.54
CA ALA A 48 14.29 12.48 22.11
C ALA A 48 13.53 12.38 20.78
N VAL A 49 12.60 13.28 20.50
CA VAL A 49 11.83 13.30 19.25
C VAL A 49 12.73 13.63 18.08
N ASP A 50 13.62 14.61 18.24
CA ASP A 50 14.61 14.98 17.24
C ASP A 50 15.59 13.83 16.96
N ARG A 51 16.08 13.15 18.00
CA ARG A 51 16.97 11.98 17.82
C ARG A 51 16.31 10.89 16.98
N VAL A 52 15.05 10.58 17.26
CA VAL A 52 14.28 9.59 16.48
C VAL A 52 14.06 10.07 15.05
N THR A 53 13.78 11.35 14.86
CA THR A 53 13.60 11.94 13.53
C THR A 53 14.88 11.84 12.69
N VAL A 54 16.03 12.20 13.28
CA VAL A 54 17.33 12.08 12.60
C VAL A 54 17.64 10.63 12.22
N ALA A 55 17.39 9.68 13.14
CA ALA A 55 17.58 8.25 12.86
C ALA A 55 16.69 7.77 11.69
N ALA A 56 15.43 8.15 11.69
CA ALA A 56 14.50 7.80 10.62
C ALA A 56 14.88 8.46 9.28
N MET A 57 15.29 9.73 9.30
CA MET A 57 15.75 10.42 8.07
C MET A 57 17.01 9.78 7.51
N ARG A 58 17.99 9.43 8.34
CA ARG A 58 19.21 8.74 7.90
C ARG A 58 18.89 7.41 7.24
N GLU A 59 17.98 6.64 7.80
CA GLU A 59 17.57 5.36 7.24
C GLU A 59 16.84 5.57 5.89
N ARG A 60 15.82 6.41 5.83
CA ARG A 60 15.02 6.63 4.62
C ARG A 60 15.82 7.29 3.49
N LEU A 61 16.53 8.36 3.77
CA LEU A 61 17.30 9.08 2.75
C LEU A 61 18.55 8.32 2.31
N GLY A 62 19.18 7.56 3.23
CA GLY A 62 20.27 6.64 2.88
C GLY A 62 19.81 5.60 1.86
N LEU A 63 18.61 5.04 2.04
CA LEU A 63 18.06 4.07 1.11
C LEU A 63 17.69 4.67 -0.25
N VAL A 64 17.23 5.93 -0.31
CA VAL A 64 17.04 6.66 -1.58
C VAL A 64 18.34 6.72 -2.37
N ILE A 65 19.45 7.05 -1.70
CA ILE A 65 20.78 7.12 -2.31
C ILE A 65 21.22 5.73 -2.78
N GLU A 66 21.16 4.70 -1.92
CA GLU A 66 21.55 3.33 -2.28
C GLU A 66 20.76 2.82 -3.51
N THR A 67 19.46 3.13 -3.58
CA THR A 67 18.59 2.71 -4.69
C THR A 67 18.95 3.42 -5.99
N HIS A 68 19.28 4.72 -5.90
CA HIS A 68 19.71 5.52 -7.04
C HIS A 68 21.09 5.07 -7.57
N ASP A 69 22.06 4.88 -6.68
CA ASP A 69 23.41 4.44 -7.04
C ASP A 69 23.40 3.07 -7.73
N ALA A 70 22.47 2.20 -7.34
CA ALA A 70 22.21 0.92 -8.01
C ALA A 70 21.41 1.08 -9.32
N GLY A 71 20.84 2.25 -9.61
CA GLY A 71 20.04 2.54 -10.80
C GLY A 71 18.64 1.94 -10.81
N TYR A 72 18.14 1.51 -9.66
CA TYR A 72 16.85 0.79 -9.58
C TYR A 72 15.63 1.72 -9.58
N ASP A 73 15.79 2.98 -9.22
CA ASP A 73 14.78 4.04 -9.32
C ASP A 73 14.48 4.39 -10.79
N ALA A 74 15.52 4.59 -11.60
CA ALA A 74 15.42 4.98 -13.00
C ALA A 74 14.87 3.86 -13.93
N MET A 75 15.01 2.59 -13.56
CA MET A 75 14.45 1.47 -14.31
C MET A 75 13.02 1.09 -13.93
N ALA A 76 12.44 1.75 -12.92
CA ALA A 76 11.16 1.34 -12.34
C ALA A 76 10.01 1.50 -13.35
N LEU A 77 9.44 0.37 -13.78
CA LEU A 77 8.25 0.27 -14.62
C LEU A 77 7.49 -0.99 -14.21
N ASN A 78 6.26 -0.84 -13.76
CA ASN A 78 5.39 -1.95 -13.36
C ASN A 78 3.91 -1.57 -13.49
N VAL A 79 3.02 -2.51 -13.21
CA VAL A 79 1.57 -2.37 -13.43
C VAL A 79 0.84 -1.43 -12.47
N ILE A 80 1.49 -0.91 -11.40
CA ILE A 80 0.77 -0.20 -10.34
C ILE A 80 1.51 1.03 -9.77
N ALA A 81 2.83 0.97 -9.64
CA ALA A 81 3.60 1.97 -8.89
C ALA A 81 4.85 2.40 -9.66
N SER A 82 4.65 3.04 -10.80
CA SER A 82 5.72 3.65 -11.58
C SER A 82 5.30 5.04 -12.05
N PRO A 83 6.22 5.86 -12.57
CA PRO A 83 5.90 7.17 -13.12
C PRO A 83 4.79 7.15 -14.17
N LEU A 84 4.61 6.03 -14.89
CA LEU A 84 3.55 5.86 -15.87
C LEU A 84 2.16 6.04 -15.23
N GLN A 85 1.91 5.38 -14.10
CA GLN A 85 0.65 5.48 -13.37
C GLN A 85 0.57 6.81 -12.59
N ALA A 86 1.64 7.20 -11.89
CA ALA A 86 1.66 8.40 -11.06
C ALA A 86 1.29 9.68 -11.83
N CYS A 87 1.76 9.82 -13.08
CA CYS A 87 1.41 10.94 -13.96
C CYS A 87 -0.07 10.97 -14.39
N ARG A 88 -0.76 9.83 -14.33
CA ARG A 88 -2.20 9.74 -14.58
C ARG A 88 -3.00 9.91 -13.29
N ASP A 89 -2.59 9.23 -12.24
CA ASP A 89 -3.37 9.11 -11.00
C ASP A 89 -3.46 10.44 -10.24
N VAL A 90 -2.48 11.31 -10.41
CA VAL A 90 -2.49 12.64 -9.79
C VAL A 90 -3.72 13.47 -10.15
N PHE A 91 -4.33 13.26 -11.32
CA PHE A 91 -5.53 13.98 -11.75
C PHE A 91 -6.77 13.60 -10.92
N ASP A 92 -6.82 12.40 -10.36
CA ASP A 92 -7.93 11.96 -9.49
C ASP A 92 -7.94 12.71 -8.14
N LEU A 93 -6.80 13.29 -7.76
CA LEU A 93 -6.61 14.01 -6.50
C LEU A 93 -6.80 15.52 -6.64
N MET A 94 -6.87 16.03 -7.85
CA MET A 94 -6.98 17.47 -8.09
C MET A 94 -8.42 17.97 -7.88
N PRO A 95 -8.60 19.13 -7.24
CA PRO A 95 -9.92 19.71 -7.06
C PRO A 95 -10.52 20.15 -8.41
N THR A 96 -11.85 20.02 -8.55
CA THR A 96 -12.59 20.28 -9.79
C THR A 96 -13.73 21.32 -9.63
N GLY A 97 -13.90 21.91 -8.44
CA GLY A 97 -15.05 22.75 -8.11
C GLY A 97 -15.05 24.14 -8.75
N THR A 98 -13.95 24.64 -9.32
CA THR A 98 -13.86 26.00 -9.87
C THR A 98 -13.23 26.04 -11.27
N GLN A 99 -13.44 27.16 -11.99
CA GLN A 99 -12.77 27.42 -13.28
C GLN A 99 -11.24 27.39 -13.16
N GLU A 100 -10.70 27.93 -12.05
CA GLU A 100 -9.26 27.94 -11.78
C GLU A 100 -8.70 26.53 -11.54
N HIS A 101 -9.43 25.66 -10.86
CA HIS A 101 -9.08 24.27 -10.69
C HIS A 101 -8.92 23.57 -12.06
N TRP A 102 -9.90 23.76 -12.95
CA TRP A 102 -9.84 23.18 -14.30
C TRP A 102 -8.75 23.80 -15.18
N ALA A 103 -8.45 25.09 -15.03
CA ALA A 103 -7.31 25.71 -15.70
C ALA A 103 -5.98 25.10 -15.22
N THR A 104 -5.84 24.83 -13.92
CA THR A 104 -4.68 24.15 -13.34
C THR A 104 -4.55 22.72 -13.87
N ILE A 105 -5.65 21.96 -13.92
CA ILE A 105 -5.69 20.62 -14.52
C ILE A 105 -5.26 20.67 -16.00
N ALA A 106 -5.77 21.62 -16.78
CA ALA A 106 -5.40 21.78 -18.19
C ALA A 106 -3.90 22.08 -18.37
N ALA A 107 -3.33 22.91 -17.49
CA ALA A 107 -1.89 23.21 -17.49
C ALA A 107 -1.07 21.95 -17.17
N ARG A 108 -1.45 21.18 -16.14
CA ARG A 108 -0.77 19.90 -15.78
C ARG A 108 -0.88 18.86 -16.88
N LEU A 109 -2.05 18.70 -17.54
CA LEU A 109 -2.23 17.83 -18.71
C LEU A 109 -1.28 18.22 -19.85
N SER A 110 -1.06 19.53 -20.05
CA SER A 110 -0.14 20.05 -21.06
C SER A 110 1.33 19.76 -20.74
N ALA A 111 1.69 19.42 -19.51
CA ALA A 111 3.03 19.01 -19.09
C ALA A 111 3.30 17.50 -19.30
N VAL A 112 2.25 16.67 -19.47
CA VAL A 112 2.38 15.20 -19.63
C VAL A 112 3.30 14.81 -20.80
N PRO A 113 3.26 15.46 -21.98
CA PRO A 113 4.17 15.11 -23.08
C PRO A 113 5.65 15.17 -22.71
N GLN A 114 6.07 16.22 -22.01
CA GLN A 114 7.45 16.36 -21.55
C GLN A 114 7.83 15.27 -20.55
N ALA A 115 6.98 15.03 -19.55
CA ALA A 115 7.24 14.00 -18.54
C ALA A 115 7.36 12.61 -19.16
N MET A 116 6.48 12.23 -20.10
CA MET A 116 6.52 10.92 -20.77
C MET A 116 7.72 10.78 -21.72
N GLU A 117 8.15 11.86 -22.38
CA GLU A 117 9.37 11.87 -23.20
C GLU A 117 10.62 11.67 -22.33
N GLN A 118 10.74 12.41 -21.24
CA GLN A 118 11.81 12.27 -20.25
C GLN A 118 11.85 10.84 -19.69
N TYR A 119 10.71 10.32 -19.27
CA TYR A 119 10.62 8.97 -18.72
C TYR A 119 10.99 7.89 -19.74
N THR A 120 10.55 8.04 -20.99
CA THR A 120 10.96 7.16 -22.08
C THR A 120 12.48 7.14 -22.24
N GLN A 121 13.13 8.31 -22.22
CA GLN A 121 14.59 8.39 -22.33
C GLN A 121 15.26 7.71 -21.13
N THR A 122 14.80 7.96 -19.92
CA THR A 122 15.33 7.36 -18.69
C THR A 122 15.27 5.84 -18.71
N LEU A 123 14.14 5.26 -19.15
CA LEU A 123 14.00 3.80 -19.30
C LEU A 123 14.96 3.23 -20.34
N LEU A 124 15.19 3.92 -21.44
CA LEU A 124 16.12 3.49 -22.49
C LEU A 124 17.58 3.62 -22.06
N ASP A 125 17.95 4.68 -21.37
CA ASP A 125 19.28 4.85 -20.79
C ASP A 125 19.57 3.80 -19.72
N SER A 126 18.58 3.44 -18.91
CA SER A 126 18.67 2.33 -17.98
C SER A 126 18.86 1.00 -18.70
N ALA A 127 18.13 0.79 -19.79
CA ALA A 127 18.27 -0.40 -20.61
C ALA A 127 19.64 -0.51 -21.28
N ASP A 128 20.27 0.62 -21.65
CA ASP A 128 21.64 0.64 -22.20
C ASP A 128 22.68 0.19 -21.17
N ARG A 129 22.36 0.30 -19.88
CA ARG A 129 23.15 -0.22 -18.76
C ARG A 129 22.76 -1.65 -18.34
N GLY A 130 21.83 -2.30 -19.06
CA GLY A 130 21.33 -3.64 -18.75
C GLY A 130 20.29 -3.67 -17.63
N LEU A 131 19.78 -2.52 -17.19
CA LEU A 131 18.76 -2.40 -16.15
C LEU A 131 17.39 -2.25 -16.82
N VAL A 132 16.66 -3.35 -16.92
CA VAL A 132 15.33 -3.39 -17.55
C VAL A 132 14.37 -4.16 -16.66
N THR A 133 13.16 -3.66 -16.52
CA THR A 133 12.07 -4.37 -15.84
C THR A 133 11.67 -5.65 -16.61
N PRO A 134 11.11 -6.67 -15.94
CA PRO A 134 10.70 -7.90 -16.59
C PRO A 134 9.73 -7.69 -17.76
N ARG A 135 9.86 -8.52 -18.79
CA ARG A 135 9.05 -8.46 -20.02
C ARG A 135 7.55 -8.37 -19.75
N ARG A 136 7.06 -9.14 -18.79
CA ARG A 136 5.64 -9.14 -18.37
C ARG A 136 5.16 -7.75 -17.95
N GLN A 137 5.98 -7.00 -17.22
CA GLN A 137 5.63 -5.65 -16.77
C GLN A 137 5.61 -4.68 -17.96
N VAL A 138 6.56 -4.79 -18.88
CA VAL A 138 6.57 -3.97 -20.12
C VAL A 138 5.31 -4.24 -20.94
N GLU A 139 4.95 -5.52 -21.14
CA GLU A 139 3.75 -5.92 -21.88
C GLU A 139 2.47 -5.38 -21.23
N ALA A 140 2.35 -5.49 -19.90
CA ALA A 140 1.20 -4.97 -19.16
C ALA A 140 1.11 -3.43 -19.21
N CYS A 141 2.22 -2.71 -19.11
CA CYS A 141 2.23 -1.25 -19.25
C CYS A 141 1.90 -0.79 -20.67
N ILE A 142 2.24 -1.55 -21.71
CA ILE A 142 1.80 -1.30 -23.08
C ILE A 142 0.27 -1.37 -23.16
N VAL A 143 -0.34 -2.42 -22.58
CA VAL A 143 -1.80 -2.56 -22.54
C VAL A 143 -2.45 -1.41 -21.79
N GLN A 144 -1.91 -1.01 -20.65
CA GLN A 144 -2.42 0.14 -19.90
C GLN A 144 -2.37 1.45 -20.72
N CYS A 145 -1.30 1.67 -21.50
CA CYS A 145 -1.25 2.83 -22.40
C CYS A 145 -2.35 2.77 -23.45
N GLU A 146 -2.63 1.59 -24.03
CA GLU A 146 -3.71 1.39 -25.00
C GLU A 146 -5.10 1.66 -24.38
N GLU A 147 -5.34 1.14 -23.16
CA GLU A 147 -6.58 1.34 -22.42
C GLU A 147 -6.81 2.81 -22.07
N LEU A 148 -5.79 3.51 -21.58
CA LEU A 148 -5.87 4.93 -21.23
C LEU A 148 -6.17 5.83 -22.43
N THR A 149 -5.73 5.42 -23.62
CA THR A 149 -5.88 6.20 -24.88
C THR A 149 -7.04 5.71 -25.76
N ALA A 150 -7.75 4.65 -25.36
CA ALA A 150 -8.93 4.16 -26.07
C ALA A 150 -10.05 5.21 -26.14
N ALA A 151 -11.00 5.03 -27.05
CA ALA A 151 -12.11 5.96 -27.27
C ALA A 151 -13.01 6.14 -26.02
N ASP A 152 -13.06 5.16 -25.15
CA ASP A 152 -13.74 5.14 -23.85
C ASP A 152 -12.76 5.15 -22.66
N GLY A 153 -11.47 5.36 -22.94
CA GLY A 153 -10.42 5.41 -21.92
C GLY A 153 -10.41 6.71 -21.13
N PHE A 154 -9.50 6.77 -20.14
CA PHE A 154 -9.43 7.89 -19.20
C PHE A 154 -9.35 9.25 -19.91
N PHE A 155 -8.41 9.43 -20.84
CA PHE A 155 -8.22 10.73 -21.49
C PHE A 155 -9.40 11.15 -22.36
N ALA A 156 -10.13 10.21 -22.94
CA ALA A 156 -11.33 10.51 -23.73
C ALA A 156 -12.51 10.94 -22.85
N THR A 157 -12.64 10.37 -21.65
CA THR A 157 -13.81 10.55 -20.79
C THR A 157 -13.62 11.61 -19.70
N PHE A 158 -12.39 11.85 -19.24
CA PHE A 158 -12.06 12.72 -18.12
C PHE A 158 -12.61 14.15 -18.26
N ALA A 159 -12.54 14.73 -19.45
CA ALA A 159 -13.02 16.08 -19.71
C ALA A 159 -14.50 16.18 -20.10
N GLN A 160 -15.19 15.06 -20.40
CA GLN A 160 -16.55 15.10 -20.98
C GLN A 160 -17.58 15.75 -20.07
N GLY A 161 -17.50 15.49 -18.75
CA GLY A 161 -18.40 16.04 -17.75
C GLY A 161 -17.85 17.26 -16.99
N ALA A 162 -16.75 17.86 -17.46
CA ALA A 162 -16.07 18.91 -16.74
C ALA A 162 -16.94 20.15 -16.54
N SER A 163 -17.13 20.52 -15.27
CA SER A 163 -17.92 21.70 -14.87
C SER A 163 -17.36 22.25 -13.55
N ALA A 164 -17.57 23.53 -13.29
CA ALA A 164 -17.24 24.19 -12.03
C ALA A 164 -18.50 24.28 -11.18
N ASP A 165 -18.64 23.38 -10.18
CA ASP A 165 -19.83 23.26 -9.32
C ASP A 165 -21.17 23.28 -10.11
N GLY A 166 -21.22 22.47 -11.19
CA GLY A 166 -22.39 22.36 -12.07
C GLY A 166 -22.52 23.48 -13.11
N THR A 167 -21.61 24.47 -13.10
CA THR A 167 -21.56 25.53 -14.11
C THR A 167 -20.63 25.11 -15.26
N PRO A 168 -21.01 25.26 -16.54
CA PRO A 168 -20.12 25.00 -17.67
C PRO A 168 -18.81 25.78 -17.56
N LEU A 169 -17.74 25.18 -18.07
CA LEU A 169 -16.44 25.86 -18.13
C LEU A 169 -16.48 27.00 -19.16
N ASP A 170 -15.75 28.06 -18.87
CA ASP A 170 -15.51 29.14 -19.84
C ASP A 170 -14.84 28.58 -21.10
N ASP A 171 -15.16 29.16 -22.28
CA ASP A 171 -14.66 28.68 -23.58
C ASP A 171 -13.13 28.54 -23.62
N ALA A 172 -12.40 29.46 -22.99
CA ALA A 172 -10.95 29.45 -22.94
C ALA A 172 -10.43 28.26 -22.11
N VAL A 173 -10.98 28.04 -20.90
CA VAL A 173 -10.62 26.93 -20.02
C VAL A 173 -10.97 25.60 -20.68
N ARG A 174 -12.13 25.53 -21.32
CA ARG A 174 -12.57 24.33 -22.07
C ARG A 174 -11.61 24.01 -23.21
N ALA A 175 -11.24 25.01 -24.00
CA ALA A 175 -10.29 24.81 -25.10
C ALA A 175 -8.91 24.38 -24.63
N ASP A 176 -8.44 24.92 -23.50
CA ASP A 176 -7.17 24.53 -22.88
C ASP A 176 -7.22 23.10 -22.36
N LEU A 177 -8.30 22.72 -21.67
CA LEU A 177 -8.53 21.37 -21.17
C LEU A 177 -8.55 20.36 -22.33
N ASP A 178 -9.30 20.65 -23.40
CA ASP A 178 -9.39 19.76 -24.56
C ASP A 178 -8.03 19.63 -25.29
N ARG A 179 -7.21 20.68 -25.31
CA ARG A 179 -5.83 20.60 -25.84
C ARG A 179 -4.94 19.74 -24.94
N GLY A 180 -5.00 19.96 -23.63
CA GLY A 180 -4.23 19.20 -22.65
C GLY A 180 -4.55 17.70 -22.69
N VAL A 181 -5.83 17.34 -22.73
CA VAL A 181 -6.29 15.94 -22.86
C VAL A 181 -5.73 15.28 -24.12
N ARG A 182 -5.84 15.95 -25.28
CA ARG A 182 -5.30 15.40 -26.55
C ARG A 182 -3.78 15.24 -26.49
N ALA A 183 -3.08 16.21 -25.92
CA ALA A 183 -1.62 16.15 -25.78
C ALA A 183 -1.18 15.01 -24.86
N ALA A 184 -1.87 14.83 -23.72
CA ALA A 184 -1.61 13.75 -22.78
C ALA A 184 -1.90 12.37 -23.41
N ALA A 185 -3.03 12.20 -24.09
CA ALA A 185 -3.36 10.95 -24.80
C ALA A 185 -2.28 10.60 -25.84
N GLN A 186 -1.85 11.55 -26.67
CA GLN A 186 -0.76 11.33 -27.63
C GLN A 186 0.57 10.99 -26.98
N ALA A 187 0.84 11.53 -25.80
CA ALA A 187 2.06 11.20 -25.05
C ALA A 187 2.04 9.76 -24.55
N TYR A 188 0.91 9.29 -24.02
CA TYR A 188 0.76 7.89 -23.58
C TYR A 188 0.78 6.92 -24.78
N GLU A 189 0.21 7.29 -25.93
CA GLU A 189 0.35 6.50 -27.16
C GLU A 189 1.83 6.37 -27.58
N LYS A 190 2.58 7.48 -27.55
CA LYS A 190 4.00 7.49 -27.93
C LYS A 190 4.86 6.66 -27.01
N ILE A 191 4.67 6.75 -25.68
CA ILE A 191 5.43 5.90 -24.75
C ILE A 191 5.04 4.44 -24.93
N GLY A 192 3.76 4.09 -25.13
CA GLY A 192 3.32 2.73 -25.43
C GLY A 192 4.02 2.14 -26.66
N ILE A 193 4.15 2.92 -27.74
CA ILE A 193 4.90 2.55 -28.94
C ILE A 193 6.40 2.35 -28.62
N ALA A 194 7.01 3.28 -27.87
CA ALA A 194 8.42 3.18 -27.50
C ALA A 194 8.71 1.95 -26.61
N LEU A 195 7.82 1.64 -25.67
CA LEU A 195 7.90 0.43 -24.84
C LEU A 195 7.88 -0.82 -25.73
N ARG A 196 6.96 -0.88 -26.72
CA ARG A 196 6.82 -2.02 -27.63
C ARG A 196 8.00 -2.19 -28.56
N GLU A 197 8.45 -1.12 -29.20
CA GLU A 197 9.43 -1.17 -30.27
C GLU A 197 10.88 -1.15 -29.77
N ARG A 198 11.14 -0.48 -28.63
CA ARG A 198 12.51 -0.18 -28.18
C ARG A 198 12.88 -0.87 -26.87
N LEU A 199 11.92 -1.14 -25.96
CA LEU A 199 12.20 -1.71 -24.64
C LEU A 199 11.86 -3.20 -24.55
N LEU A 200 10.72 -3.64 -25.08
CA LEU A 200 10.20 -5.00 -24.94
C LEU A 200 11.20 -6.08 -25.40
N GLY A 201 11.91 -5.85 -26.51
CA GLY A 201 12.92 -6.76 -27.03
C GLY A 201 14.17 -6.90 -26.17
N ARG A 202 14.38 -5.98 -25.22
CA ARG A 202 15.51 -5.93 -24.28
C ARG A 202 15.16 -6.46 -22.89
N ALA A 203 13.86 -6.59 -22.62
CA ALA A 203 13.35 -6.96 -21.30
C ALA A 203 13.59 -8.46 -21.03
N PRO A 204 14.08 -8.84 -19.83
CA PRO A 204 14.28 -10.22 -19.44
C PRO A 204 12.94 -10.96 -19.34
N THR A 205 12.95 -12.24 -19.71
CA THR A 205 11.78 -13.12 -19.58
C THR A 205 11.58 -13.63 -18.15
N SER A 206 12.61 -13.53 -17.31
CA SER A 206 12.54 -13.88 -15.89
C SER A 206 11.90 -12.73 -15.12
N ASP A 207 10.94 -13.05 -14.25
CA ASP A 207 10.32 -12.09 -13.33
C ASP A 207 11.21 -11.81 -12.09
N ALA A 208 12.30 -12.55 -11.89
CA ALA A 208 13.16 -12.43 -10.72
C ALA A 208 13.94 -11.11 -10.70
N ALA A 209 13.87 -10.38 -9.59
CA ALA A 209 14.63 -9.15 -9.37
C ALA A 209 16.11 -9.39 -9.03
N GLY A 210 16.45 -10.57 -8.49
CA GLY A 210 17.73 -10.87 -7.89
C GLY A 210 17.83 -10.44 -6.42
N ARG A 211 18.66 -11.13 -5.65
CA ARG A 211 18.75 -10.94 -4.17
C ARG A 211 19.17 -9.54 -3.77
N GLU A 212 20.09 -8.93 -4.50
CA GLU A 212 20.61 -7.59 -4.19
C GLU A 212 19.51 -6.52 -4.32
N ARG A 213 18.86 -6.45 -5.48
CA ARG A 213 17.73 -5.55 -5.73
C ARG A 213 16.58 -5.83 -4.77
N TYR A 214 16.28 -7.10 -4.55
CA TYR A 214 15.23 -7.50 -3.62
C TYR A 214 15.53 -7.05 -2.18
N GLY A 215 16.77 -7.14 -1.73
CA GLY A 215 17.18 -6.68 -0.39
C GLY A 215 16.92 -5.18 -0.18
N LEU A 216 17.25 -4.35 -1.16
CA LEU A 216 16.95 -2.91 -1.11
C LEU A 216 15.44 -2.64 -1.12
N ALA A 217 14.71 -3.33 -1.98
CA ALA A 217 13.26 -3.21 -2.07
C ALA A 217 12.56 -3.64 -0.76
N SER A 218 12.97 -4.78 -0.19
CA SER A 218 12.46 -5.27 1.10
C SER A 218 12.70 -4.25 2.22
N ARG A 219 13.93 -3.69 2.33
CA ARG A 219 14.23 -2.61 3.30
C ARG A 219 13.36 -1.39 3.07
N SER A 220 13.12 -1.03 1.81
CA SER A 220 12.27 0.12 1.48
C SER A 220 10.87 -0.02 2.04
N PHE A 221 10.25 -1.19 1.89
CA PHE A 221 8.90 -1.43 2.37
C PHE A 221 8.82 -1.74 3.86
N LEU A 222 9.80 -2.42 4.43
CA LEU A 222 9.79 -2.79 5.86
C LEU A 222 10.33 -1.68 6.77
N GLY A 223 11.30 -0.89 6.30
CA GLY A 223 12.11 -0.08 7.19
C GLY A 223 12.93 -0.94 8.17
N ALA A 224 13.27 -2.16 7.75
CA ALA A 224 14.06 -3.12 8.51
C ALA A 224 14.82 -4.05 7.57
N THR A 225 15.97 -4.54 8.04
CA THR A 225 16.74 -5.58 7.37
C THR A 225 16.33 -6.95 7.90
N VAL A 226 15.98 -7.86 7.00
CA VAL A 226 15.61 -9.26 7.33
C VAL A 226 16.49 -10.25 6.58
N ASP A 227 16.74 -11.41 7.19
CA ASP A 227 17.34 -12.54 6.48
C ASP A 227 16.30 -13.15 5.55
N LEU A 228 16.56 -13.07 4.24
CA LEU A 228 15.60 -13.49 3.21
C LEU A 228 15.41 -15.02 3.17
N GLU A 229 16.43 -15.81 3.50
CA GLU A 229 16.33 -17.29 3.54
C GLU A 229 15.51 -17.72 4.75
N GLU A 230 15.79 -17.13 5.91
CA GLU A 230 15.04 -17.38 7.14
C GLU A 230 13.59 -16.92 6.99
N THR A 231 13.36 -15.72 6.42
CA THR A 231 12.01 -15.17 6.20
C THR A 231 11.21 -16.03 5.21
N TYR A 232 11.85 -16.57 4.18
CA TYR A 232 11.24 -17.50 3.24
C TYR A 232 10.82 -18.81 3.91
N ALA A 233 11.69 -19.40 4.73
CA ALA A 233 11.40 -20.61 5.49
C ALA A 233 10.25 -20.37 6.49
N TRP A 234 10.33 -19.28 7.24
CA TRP A 234 9.28 -18.88 8.16
C TRP A 234 7.93 -18.66 7.45
N GLY A 235 7.93 -18.05 6.25
CA GLY A 235 6.70 -17.85 5.49
C GLY A 235 5.98 -19.17 5.16
N GLN A 236 6.74 -20.22 4.84
CA GLN A 236 6.18 -21.56 4.60
C GLN A 236 5.63 -22.19 5.89
N GLU A 237 6.35 -22.07 7.01
CA GLU A 237 5.90 -22.57 8.32
C GLU A 237 4.62 -21.85 8.78
N GLU A 238 4.59 -20.53 8.64
CA GLU A 238 3.43 -19.73 9.02
C GLU A 238 2.21 -20.04 8.16
N LEU A 239 2.41 -20.23 6.84
CA LEU A 239 1.34 -20.63 5.94
C LEU A 239 0.76 -22.00 6.30
N ALA A 240 1.62 -22.97 6.62
CA ALA A 240 1.21 -24.29 7.09
C ALA A 240 0.41 -24.19 8.41
N ARG A 241 0.88 -23.39 9.37
CA ARG A 241 0.19 -23.14 10.64
C ARG A 241 -1.20 -22.54 10.43
N ILE A 242 -1.32 -21.56 9.52
CA ILE A 242 -2.61 -20.94 9.19
C ILE A 242 -3.54 -21.96 8.52
N THR A 243 -3.04 -22.75 7.59
CA THR A 243 -3.80 -23.81 6.90
C THR A 243 -4.39 -24.83 7.90
N ASP A 244 -3.58 -25.25 8.86
CA ASP A 244 -4.05 -26.16 9.94
C ASP A 244 -5.11 -25.49 10.83
N ASP A 245 -4.95 -24.20 11.11
CA ASP A 245 -5.92 -23.44 11.91
C ASP A 245 -7.26 -23.24 11.16
N MET A 246 -7.19 -22.96 9.86
CA MET A 246 -8.36 -22.92 8.98
C MET A 246 -9.13 -24.26 8.98
N ALA A 247 -8.41 -25.39 8.87
CA ALA A 247 -9.04 -26.71 8.90
C ALA A 247 -9.74 -26.99 10.23
N ARG A 248 -9.11 -26.65 11.37
CA ARG A 248 -9.75 -26.77 12.71
C ARG A 248 -10.96 -25.85 12.84
N THR A 249 -10.89 -24.66 12.30
CA THR A 249 -11.99 -23.69 12.36
C THR A 249 -13.15 -24.13 11.46
N ALA A 250 -12.87 -24.69 10.29
CA ALA A 250 -13.88 -25.24 9.40
C ALA A 250 -14.66 -26.40 10.07
N ASP A 251 -13.97 -27.29 10.80
CA ASP A 251 -14.61 -28.36 11.57
C ASP A 251 -15.52 -27.83 12.70
N ARG A 252 -15.18 -26.67 13.30
CA ARG A 252 -16.06 -26.00 14.30
C ARG A 252 -17.30 -25.37 13.65
N ILE A 253 -17.22 -24.91 12.42
CA ILE A 253 -18.35 -24.31 11.67
C ILE A 253 -19.29 -25.43 11.19
N LEU A 254 -18.72 -26.43 10.55
CA LEU A 254 -19.44 -27.56 9.98
C LEU A 254 -18.64 -28.85 10.22
N PRO A 255 -19.02 -29.69 11.20
CA PRO A 255 -18.26 -30.88 11.57
C PRO A 255 -17.95 -31.81 10.38
N GLY A 256 -16.68 -32.13 10.18
CA GLY A 256 -16.17 -32.95 9.09
C GLY A 256 -16.02 -32.26 7.74
N ALA A 257 -16.30 -30.96 7.65
CA ALA A 257 -16.17 -30.20 6.41
C ALA A 257 -14.72 -29.80 6.11
N SER A 258 -14.41 -29.70 4.84
CA SER A 258 -13.25 -28.97 4.34
C SER A 258 -13.44 -27.46 4.50
N VAL A 259 -12.34 -26.70 4.43
CA VAL A 259 -12.39 -25.20 4.46
C VAL A 259 -13.33 -24.66 3.39
N ARG A 260 -13.30 -25.22 2.18
CA ARG A 260 -14.19 -24.81 1.07
C ARG A 260 -15.67 -25.03 1.39
N GLU A 261 -16.02 -26.17 1.99
CA GLU A 261 -17.40 -26.48 2.38
C GLU A 261 -17.86 -25.58 3.53
N ALA A 262 -17.00 -25.28 4.49
CA ALA A 262 -17.30 -24.33 5.55
C ALA A 262 -17.52 -22.90 5.00
N ILE A 263 -16.70 -22.44 4.06
CA ILE A 263 -16.89 -21.14 3.37
C ILE A 263 -18.24 -21.13 2.63
N ALA A 264 -18.55 -22.16 1.85
CA ALA A 264 -19.83 -22.25 1.14
C ALA A 264 -21.04 -22.24 2.10
N HIS A 265 -20.88 -22.83 3.27
CA HIS A 265 -21.89 -22.75 4.33
C HIS A 265 -22.06 -21.31 4.86
N LEU A 266 -20.97 -20.62 5.18
CA LEU A 266 -20.99 -19.22 5.63
C LEU A 266 -21.60 -18.28 4.58
N GLU A 267 -21.26 -18.48 3.29
CA GLU A 267 -21.81 -17.71 2.18
C GLU A 267 -23.33 -17.88 2.02
N SER A 268 -23.90 -18.97 2.53
CA SER A 268 -25.34 -19.23 2.49
C SER A 268 -26.07 -18.94 3.82
N ASP A 269 -25.34 -18.62 4.88
CA ASP A 269 -25.93 -18.40 6.22
C ASP A 269 -26.45 -16.96 6.33
N PRO A 270 -27.79 -16.78 6.53
CA PRO A 270 -28.38 -15.43 6.63
C PRO A 270 -27.80 -14.55 7.75
N ARG A 271 -27.14 -15.13 8.76
CA ARG A 271 -26.52 -14.37 9.86
C ARG A 271 -25.36 -13.50 9.37
N TYR A 272 -24.72 -13.88 8.26
CA TYR A 272 -23.59 -13.16 7.68
C TYR A 272 -23.93 -12.42 6.40
N GLN A 273 -25.21 -12.38 5.99
CA GLN A 273 -25.62 -11.77 4.74
C GLN A 273 -26.10 -10.33 4.94
N LEU A 274 -25.58 -9.44 4.12
CA LEU A 274 -26.09 -8.07 3.98
C LEU A 274 -26.53 -7.84 2.53
N HIS A 275 -27.62 -7.09 2.37
CA HIS A 275 -28.19 -6.77 1.06
C HIS A 275 -28.19 -5.25 0.84
N GLY A 276 -27.47 -4.83 -0.19
CA GLY A 276 -27.32 -3.43 -0.58
C GLY A 276 -26.18 -2.69 0.14
N THR A 277 -25.69 -1.66 -0.53
CA THR A 277 -24.56 -0.87 -0.07
C THR A 277 -24.86 -0.03 1.17
N ASP A 278 -26.12 0.38 1.36
CA ASP A 278 -26.52 1.10 2.58
C ASP A 278 -26.43 0.18 3.81
N ALA A 279 -26.89 -1.06 3.69
CA ALA A 279 -26.79 -2.05 4.79
C ALA A 279 -25.31 -2.36 5.11
N LEU A 280 -24.45 -2.46 4.09
CA LEU A 280 -23.02 -2.64 4.29
C LEU A 280 -22.40 -1.45 5.02
N ARG A 281 -22.66 -0.22 4.56
CA ARG A 281 -22.17 1.00 5.21
C ARG A 281 -22.61 1.09 6.67
N ASP A 282 -23.90 0.88 6.94
CA ASP A 282 -24.47 1.01 8.29
C ASP A 282 -23.89 -0.08 9.23
N TRP A 283 -23.70 -1.29 8.72
CA TRP A 283 -23.03 -2.37 9.47
C TRP A 283 -21.56 -2.04 9.78
N MET A 284 -20.80 -1.53 8.80
CA MET A 284 -19.40 -1.11 9.04
C MET A 284 -19.32 -0.03 10.12
N GLN A 285 -20.21 0.99 10.03
CA GLN A 285 -20.24 2.07 11.01
C GLN A 285 -20.56 1.54 12.41
N GLU A 286 -21.59 0.68 12.55
CA GLU A 286 -21.96 0.06 13.82
C GLU A 286 -20.79 -0.74 14.43
N ARG A 287 -20.09 -1.56 13.62
CA ARG A 287 -18.93 -2.33 14.09
C ARG A 287 -17.75 -1.44 14.48
N ALA A 288 -17.48 -0.39 13.72
CA ALA A 288 -16.42 0.56 14.04
C ALA A 288 -16.71 1.30 15.35
N ASP A 289 -17.94 1.79 15.56
CA ASP A 289 -18.35 2.51 16.77
C ASP A 289 -18.29 1.61 18.00
N GLU A 290 -18.80 0.39 17.90
CA GLU A 290 -18.74 -0.60 18.99
C GLU A 290 -17.32 -0.91 19.42
N VAL A 291 -16.42 -1.10 18.46
CA VAL A 291 -15.03 -1.43 18.76
C VAL A 291 -14.28 -0.24 19.36
N ILE A 292 -14.53 0.97 18.87
CA ILE A 292 -13.97 2.18 19.48
C ILE A 292 -14.39 2.30 20.94
N ALA A 293 -15.68 2.11 21.22
CA ALA A 293 -16.21 2.16 22.58
C ALA A 293 -15.61 1.07 23.50
N ALA A 294 -15.39 -0.14 22.99
CA ALA A 294 -14.82 -1.24 23.75
C ALA A 294 -13.31 -1.08 24.00
N MET A 295 -12.58 -0.49 23.05
CA MET A 295 -11.12 -0.35 23.09
C MET A 295 -10.65 0.88 23.84
N ALA A 296 -11.40 2.00 23.73
CA ALA A 296 -11.03 3.24 24.35
C ALA A 296 -10.91 3.09 25.88
N ASP A 297 -9.82 3.63 26.41
CA ASP A 297 -9.50 3.65 27.84
C ASP A 297 -9.23 2.27 28.47
N THR A 298 -9.60 1.16 27.79
CA THR A 298 -9.39 -0.20 28.25
C THR A 298 -8.09 -0.80 27.68
N HIS A 299 -8.00 -0.89 26.36
CA HIS A 299 -6.86 -1.49 25.64
C HIS A 299 -5.95 -0.45 25.00
N PHE A 300 -6.49 0.72 24.68
CA PHE A 300 -5.78 1.83 24.06
C PHE A 300 -6.18 3.17 24.69
N ASP A 301 -5.24 4.12 24.69
CA ASP A 301 -5.52 5.52 24.98
C ASP A 301 -5.90 6.20 23.66
N ILE A 302 -7.19 6.20 23.33
CA ILE A 302 -7.70 6.79 22.10
C ILE A 302 -8.09 8.24 22.38
N PRO A 303 -7.40 9.25 21.79
CA PRO A 303 -7.77 10.65 21.95
C PRO A 303 -9.17 10.94 21.41
N GLU A 304 -9.89 11.87 22.05
CA GLU A 304 -11.28 12.21 21.70
C GLU A 304 -11.49 12.46 20.18
N PRO A 305 -10.64 13.25 19.47
CA PRO A 305 -10.84 13.46 18.04
C PRO A 305 -10.66 12.19 17.18
N VAL A 306 -9.97 11.16 17.70
CA VAL A 306 -9.73 9.88 17.02
C VAL A 306 -10.85 8.87 17.32
N ARG A 307 -11.79 9.19 18.22
CA ARG A 307 -12.96 8.33 18.52
C ARG A 307 -14.05 8.41 17.45
N THR A 308 -13.86 9.20 16.39
CA THR A 308 -14.81 9.34 15.29
C THR A 308 -14.21 8.88 13.98
N ILE A 309 -14.87 7.95 13.31
CA ILE A 309 -14.58 7.49 11.97
C ILE A 309 -15.85 7.55 11.11
N GLU A 310 -15.72 7.87 9.82
CA GLU A 310 -16.80 7.77 8.85
C GLU A 310 -16.59 6.54 7.97
N CYS A 311 -17.58 5.65 7.89
CA CYS A 311 -17.59 4.50 6.99
C CYS A 311 -18.39 4.83 5.73
N LEU A 312 -17.81 4.72 4.56
CA LEU A 312 -18.35 5.22 3.30
C LEU A 312 -18.21 4.19 2.18
N ILE A 313 -19.15 4.24 1.24
CA ILE A 313 -19.00 3.53 -0.04
C ILE A 313 -18.19 4.45 -0.98
N ALA A 314 -17.12 3.92 -1.55
CA ALA A 314 -16.26 4.67 -2.44
C ALA A 314 -17.00 5.03 -3.75
N PRO A 315 -16.79 6.21 -4.32
CA PRO A 315 -17.39 6.60 -5.60
C PRO A 315 -16.83 5.79 -6.78
N THR A 316 -15.63 5.23 -6.63
CA THR A 316 -15.00 4.34 -7.62
C THR A 316 -15.46 2.91 -7.40
N GLN A 317 -15.71 2.19 -8.52
CA GLN A 317 -16.12 0.77 -8.51
C GLN A 317 -14.95 -0.18 -8.74
N THR A 318 -13.75 0.37 -8.88
CA THR A 318 -12.49 -0.34 -9.05
C THR A 318 -11.56 0.00 -7.89
N GLY A 319 -10.83 -0.96 -7.40
CA GLY A 319 -9.94 -0.80 -6.25
C GLY A 319 -10.40 -1.67 -5.08
N GLY A 320 -9.73 -1.51 -3.96
CA GLY A 320 -10.00 -2.26 -2.74
C GLY A 320 -10.74 -1.44 -1.69
N ILE A 321 -10.60 -1.90 -0.47
CA ILE A 321 -10.96 -1.16 0.73
C ILE A 321 -9.74 -0.35 1.13
N TYR A 322 -9.93 0.89 1.57
CA TYR A 322 -8.82 1.76 1.97
C TYR A 322 -9.24 2.78 3.03
N TYR A 323 -8.26 3.28 3.74
CA TYR A 323 -8.43 4.30 4.75
C TYR A 323 -7.84 5.64 4.30
N THR A 324 -8.52 6.74 4.62
CA THR A 324 -7.98 8.10 4.49
C THR A 324 -7.95 8.78 5.86
N GLY A 325 -6.79 9.32 6.23
CA GLY A 325 -6.59 9.98 7.52
C GLY A 325 -7.46 11.21 7.74
N PRO A 326 -7.63 11.65 8.98
CA PRO A 326 -8.33 12.89 9.30
C PRO A 326 -7.57 14.12 8.78
N SER A 327 -8.26 15.25 8.65
CA SER A 327 -7.58 16.53 8.43
C SER A 327 -6.69 16.91 9.63
N ASP A 328 -5.69 17.76 9.40
CA ASP A 328 -4.72 18.17 10.42
C ASP A 328 -5.39 18.81 11.67
N ASP A 329 -6.56 19.42 11.50
CA ASP A 329 -7.36 20.07 12.54
C ASP A 329 -8.54 19.22 13.05
N PHE A 330 -8.69 17.99 12.53
CA PHE A 330 -9.82 17.11 12.77
C PHE A 330 -11.19 17.68 12.38
N SER A 331 -11.26 18.74 11.57
CA SER A 331 -12.54 19.22 11.02
C SER A 331 -13.20 18.21 10.09
N ARG A 332 -12.41 17.31 9.50
CA ARG A 332 -12.84 16.10 8.80
C ARG A 332 -12.27 14.89 9.54
N PRO A 333 -13.11 13.93 9.98
CA PRO A 333 -12.63 12.70 10.61
C PRO A 333 -11.91 11.79 9.63
N GLY A 334 -11.26 10.74 10.14
CA GLY A 334 -10.76 9.65 9.33
C GLY A 334 -11.89 8.90 8.64
N ARG A 335 -11.62 8.31 7.46
CA ARG A 335 -12.62 7.67 6.63
C ARG A 335 -12.17 6.30 6.16
N MET A 336 -13.03 5.31 6.36
CA MET A 336 -12.93 3.99 5.76
C MET A 336 -13.78 3.96 4.49
N TRP A 337 -13.17 3.58 3.37
CA TRP A 337 -13.82 3.55 2.07
C TRP A 337 -13.92 2.12 1.57
N TRP A 338 -15.10 1.77 1.08
CA TRP A 338 -15.38 0.47 0.51
C TRP A 338 -15.74 0.59 -0.96
N SER A 339 -14.83 0.15 -1.87
CA SER A 339 -15.12 0.08 -3.29
C SER A 339 -15.99 -1.15 -3.56
N VAL A 340 -17.18 -0.93 -4.11
CA VAL A 340 -18.10 -2.01 -4.44
C VAL A 340 -18.13 -2.17 -5.97
N PRO A 341 -17.74 -3.33 -6.52
CA PRO A 341 -17.81 -3.58 -7.95
C PRO A 341 -19.25 -3.45 -8.47
N LYS A 342 -19.37 -3.05 -9.74
CA LYS A 342 -20.67 -2.86 -10.39
C LYS A 342 -21.52 -4.15 -10.35
N GLY A 343 -22.73 -4.02 -9.82
CA GLY A 343 -23.70 -5.13 -9.75
C GLY A 343 -23.55 -6.01 -8.52
N VAL A 344 -22.56 -5.81 -7.66
CA VAL A 344 -22.47 -6.50 -6.37
C VAL A 344 -23.44 -5.84 -5.39
N THR A 345 -24.36 -6.64 -4.85
CA THR A 345 -25.40 -6.19 -3.91
C THR A 345 -25.51 -7.09 -2.66
N GLU A 346 -24.71 -8.14 -2.59
CA GLU A 346 -24.71 -9.09 -1.46
C GLU A 346 -23.30 -9.15 -0.88
N PHE A 347 -23.20 -9.13 0.45
CA PHE A 347 -21.93 -9.05 1.16
C PHE A 347 -21.92 -10.03 2.33
N GLY A 348 -20.81 -10.76 2.47
CA GLY A 348 -20.61 -11.75 3.53
C GLY A 348 -19.83 -11.17 4.71
N THR A 349 -20.50 -10.77 5.78
CA THR A 349 -19.88 -10.13 6.95
C THR A 349 -18.83 -10.98 7.66
N TRP A 350 -18.89 -12.30 7.51
CA TRP A 350 -17.92 -13.22 8.12
C TRP A 350 -16.47 -12.93 7.66
N ARG A 351 -16.31 -12.52 6.42
CA ARG A 351 -15.00 -12.15 5.82
C ARG A 351 -14.64 -10.71 6.12
N GLU A 352 -15.63 -9.82 6.17
CA GLU A 352 -15.41 -8.38 6.18
C GLU A 352 -15.07 -7.80 7.56
N LEU A 353 -15.43 -8.51 8.65
CA LEU A 353 -15.20 -7.99 10.01
C LEU A 353 -13.71 -7.72 10.29
N THR A 354 -12.81 -8.60 9.85
CA THR A 354 -11.37 -8.40 10.02
C THR A 354 -10.89 -7.13 9.29
N THR A 355 -11.48 -6.80 8.13
CA THR A 355 -11.17 -5.60 7.37
C THR A 355 -11.64 -4.34 8.10
N VAL A 356 -12.79 -4.38 8.78
CA VAL A 356 -13.22 -3.25 9.64
C VAL A 356 -12.19 -2.96 10.74
N TYR A 357 -11.56 -3.99 11.32
CA TYR A 357 -10.50 -3.81 12.31
C TYR A 357 -9.19 -3.35 11.69
N HIS A 358 -8.87 -3.80 10.47
CA HIS A 358 -7.70 -3.38 9.70
C HIS A 358 -7.73 -1.89 9.36
N GLU A 359 -8.83 -1.42 8.78
CA GLU A 359 -8.99 -0.03 8.36
C GLU A 359 -9.38 0.90 9.52
N GLY A 360 -10.12 0.37 10.49
CA GLY A 360 -10.66 1.10 11.64
C GLY A 360 -9.74 1.06 12.87
N VAL A 361 -10.35 0.69 14.00
CA VAL A 361 -9.66 0.52 15.30
C VAL A 361 -9.57 -0.97 15.60
N PRO A 362 -8.39 -1.46 16.01
CA PRO A 362 -7.17 -0.72 16.35
C PRO A 362 -6.19 -0.51 15.17
N GLY A 363 -6.61 -0.72 13.93
CA GLY A 363 -5.77 -0.66 12.73
C GLY A 363 -5.41 0.75 12.26
N HIS A 364 -5.58 1.01 10.96
CA HIS A 364 -5.11 2.25 10.30
C HIS A 364 -5.70 3.53 10.92
N HIS A 365 -6.99 3.54 11.25
CA HIS A 365 -7.62 4.73 11.82
C HIS A 365 -6.96 5.15 13.14
N LEU A 366 -6.71 4.22 14.04
CA LEU A 366 -6.03 4.53 15.29
C LEU A 366 -4.59 5.00 15.04
N GLN A 367 -3.83 4.29 14.20
CA GLN A 367 -2.42 4.60 13.96
C GLN A 367 -2.23 5.96 13.29
N VAL A 368 -2.95 6.22 12.22
CA VAL A 368 -2.85 7.48 11.46
C VAL A 368 -3.46 8.63 12.24
N GLY A 369 -4.62 8.42 12.86
CA GLY A 369 -5.28 9.43 13.71
C GLY A 369 -4.39 9.85 14.87
N GLN A 370 -3.71 8.91 15.53
CA GLN A 370 -2.77 9.21 16.60
C GLN A 370 -1.58 10.05 16.10
N THR A 371 -1.06 9.73 14.91
CA THR A 371 0.03 10.49 14.28
C THR A 371 -0.39 11.94 14.00
N VAL A 372 -1.59 12.17 13.49
CA VAL A 372 -2.15 13.51 13.28
C VAL A 372 -2.37 14.22 14.63
N TYR A 373 -2.89 13.53 15.62
CA TYR A 373 -3.09 14.08 16.97
C TYR A 373 -1.79 14.60 17.61
N ARG A 374 -0.65 13.98 17.27
CA ARG A 374 0.69 14.37 17.75
C ARG A 374 1.37 15.44 16.90
N ARG A 375 0.62 16.21 16.10
CA ARG A 375 1.17 17.24 15.20
C ARG A 375 2.04 18.32 15.87
N GLU A 376 1.85 18.58 17.15
CA GLU A 376 2.68 19.53 17.89
C GLU A 376 4.06 18.97 18.26
N LEU A 377 4.20 17.63 18.35
CA LEU A 377 5.44 16.93 18.65
C LEU A 377 6.16 16.48 17.40
N LEU A 378 5.43 15.97 16.41
CA LEU A 378 5.96 15.40 15.20
C LEU A 378 6.00 16.45 14.09
N ASN A 379 7.18 16.71 13.55
CA ASN A 379 7.31 17.63 12.41
C ASN A 379 6.62 17.06 11.14
N LYS A 380 6.45 17.91 10.11
CA LYS A 380 5.74 17.51 8.89
C LYS A 380 6.37 16.30 8.19
N TRP A 381 7.70 16.20 8.15
CA TRP A 381 8.36 15.07 7.51
C TRP A 381 7.99 13.74 8.20
N ARG A 382 7.98 13.70 9.56
CA ARG A 382 7.57 12.53 10.35
C ARG A 382 6.13 12.14 10.10
N ARG A 383 5.23 13.10 9.99
CA ARG A 383 3.80 12.85 9.81
C ARG A 383 3.42 12.47 8.38
N MET A 384 4.12 13.02 7.39
CA MET A 384 3.68 12.97 5.99
C MET A 384 4.59 12.10 5.11
N MET A 385 5.88 12.00 5.40
CA MET A 385 6.86 11.37 4.50
C MET A 385 7.58 10.14 5.10
N CYS A 386 7.44 9.90 6.41
CA CYS A 386 8.11 8.81 7.11
C CYS A 386 7.26 7.52 7.14
N TRP A 387 6.45 7.29 6.13
CA TRP A 387 5.65 6.08 6.01
C TRP A 387 6.48 4.91 5.48
N THR A 388 6.32 3.73 6.08
CA THR A 388 6.77 2.44 5.52
C THR A 388 5.62 1.43 5.57
N SER A 389 5.48 0.64 4.51
CA SER A 389 4.41 -0.37 4.41
C SER A 389 4.47 -1.37 5.57
N GLY A 390 5.67 -1.84 5.93
CA GLY A 390 5.83 -2.76 7.08
C GLY A 390 5.40 -2.18 8.41
N HIS A 391 5.56 -0.85 8.61
CA HIS A 391 5.04 -0.19 9.80
C HIS A 391 3.51 -0.08 9.77
N GLY A 392 2.93 0.41 8.67
CA GLY A 392 1.49 0.66 8.56
C GLY A 392 0.68 -0.62 8.38
N GLU A 393 0.95 -1.37 7.34
CA GLU A 393 0.26 -2.62 7.02
C GLU A 393 0.58 -3.73 8.04
N GLY A 394 1.84 -3.76 8.49
CA GLY A 394 2.24 -4.68 9.56
C GLY A 394 1.50 -4.41 10.87
N TRP A 395 1.29 -3.14 11.23
CA TRP A 395 0.46 -2.75 12.36
C TRP A 395 -1.00 -3.20 12.17
N ALA A 396 -1.58 -2.96 10.99
CA ALA A 396 -2.97 -3.32 10.73
C ALA A 396 -3.20 -4.84 10.81
N LEU A 397 -2.29 -5.67 10.27
CA LEU A 397 -2.34 -7.13 10.45
C LEU A 397 -2.09 -7.57 11.90
N TYR A 398 -1.19 -6.89 12.61
CA TYR A 398 -1.00 -7.10 14.05
C TYR A 398 -2.28 -6.76 14.81
N ALA A 399 -2.97 -5.69 14.45
CA ALA A 399 -4.25 -5.28 15.03
C ALA A 399 -5.34 -6.33 14.81
N GLU A 400 -5.48 -6.88 13.59
CA GLU A 400 -6.40 -7.99 13.32
C GLU A 400 -6.16 -9.20 14.23
N ARG A 401 -4.89 -9.59 14.42
CA ARG A 401 -4.52 -10.70 15.32
C ARG A 401 -4.79 -10.36 16.77
N LEU A 402 -4.50 -9.14 17.18
CA LEU A 402 -4.77 -8.66 18.52
C LEU A 402 -6.27 -8.71 18.86
N MET A 403 -7.15 -8.41 17.88
CA MET A 403 -8.59 -8.53 18.09
C MET A 403 -9.02 -9.96 18.39
N ALA A 404 -8.40 -10.95 17.73
CA ALA A 404 -8.60 -12.35 18.08
C ALA A 404 -8.05 -12.71 19.47
N GLU A 405 -6.87 -12.21 19.85
CA GLU A 405 -6.30 -12.41 21.19
C GLU A 405 -7.18 -11.81 22.31
N LEU A 406 -7.91 -10.74 22.01
CA LEU A 406 -8.80 -10.04 22.95
C LEU A 406 -10.23 -10.57 22.97
N GLY A 407 -10.56 -11.59 22.16
CA GLY A 407 -11.89 -12.25 22.14
C GLY A 407 -12.92 -11.59 21.21
N PHE A 408 -12.52 -10.66 20.33
CA PHE A 408 -13.43 -10.02 19.38
C PHE A 408 -13.67 -10.84 18.11
N MET A 409 -13.02 -12.00 17.98
CA MET A 409 -13.13 -12.95 16.87
C MET A 409 -13.54 -14.36 17.37
N ASP A 410 -14.32 -14.44 18.43
CA ASP A 410 -14.73 -15.73 19.02
C ASP A 410 -15.73 -16.50 18.14
N ASP A 411 -16.49 -15.80 17.29
CA ASP A 411 -17.33 -16.42 16.27
C ASP A 411 -16.47 -17.15 15.23
N PRO A 412 -16.69 -18.46 15.01
CA PRO A 412 -15.85 -19.25 14.11
C PRO A 412 -15.89 -18.78 12.64
N GLY A 413 -17.00 -18.20 12.19
CA GLY A 413 -17.12 -17.65 10.83
C GLY A 413 -16.23 -16.42 10.66
N ASN A 414 -16.31 -15.47 11.57
CA ASN A 414 -15.46 -14.27 11.56
C ASN A 414 -13.97 -14.64 11.72
N TYR A 415 -13.66 -15.63 12.57
CA TYR A 415 -12.29 -16.10 12.73
C TYR A 415 -11.75 -16.79 11.47
N LEU A 416 -12.59 -17.53 10.73
CA LEU A 416 -12.21 -18.09 9.44
C LEU A 416 -11.93 -16.97 8.41
N GLY A 417 -12.68 -15.88 8.43
CA GLY A 417 -12.44 -14.70 7.59
C GLY A 417 -11.08 -14.06 7.87
N LEU A 418 -10.73 -13.89 9.14
CA LEU A 418 -9.38 -13.45 9.55
C LEU A 418 -8.30 -14.39 9.00
N LEU A 419 -8.48 -15.71 9.15
CA LEU A 419 -7.51 -16.71 8.69
C LEU A 419 -7.37 -16.74 7.17
N ASP A 420 -8.44 -16.55 6.41
CA ASP A 420 -8.42 -16.45 4.95
C ASP A 420 -7.54 -15.26 4.49
N GLY A 421 -7.76 -14.09 5.07
CA GLY A 421 -6.91 -12.93 4.85
C GLY A 421 -5.45 -13.17 5.23
N GLN A 422 -5.20 -13.81 6.38
CA GLN A 422 -3.84 -14.13 6.83
C GLN A 422 -3.14 -15.16 5.93
N SER A 423 -3.89 -16.14 5.36
CA SER A 423 -3.39 -17.13 4.42
C SER A 423 -2.84 -16.48 3.15
N LEU A 424 -3.62 -15.61 2.51
CA LEU A 424 -3.17 -14.84 1.35
C LEU A 424 -1.89 -14.05 1.65
N ARG A 425 -1.85 -13.37 2.80
CA ARG A 425 -0.70 -12.54 3.18
C ARG A 425 0.54 -13.36 3.51
N ALA A 426 0.40 -14.58 4.06
CA ALA A 426 1.51 -15.53 4.22
C ALA A 426 1.98 -16.10 2.88
N ALA A 427 1.05 -16.41 1.98
CA ALA A 427 1.39 -16.86 0.62
C ALA A 427 2.18 -15.81 -0.16
N ARG A 428 1.87 -14.50 0.02
CA ARG A 428 2.66 -13.39 -0.55
C ARG A 428 4.13 -13.45 -0.14
N VAL A 429 4.44 -13.79 1.12
CA VAL A 429 5.83 -13.91 1.61
C VAL A 429 6.58 -15.00 0.84
N VAL A 430 5.99 -16.17 0.72
CA VAL A 430 6.60 -17.32 0.03
C VAL A 430 6.77 -17.05 -1.46
N LEU A 431 5.73 -16.53 -2.10
CA LEU A 431 5.73 -16.30 -3.54
C LEU A 431 6.74 -15.21 -3.94
N ASP A 432 6.64 -14.06 -3.31
CA ASP A 432 7.42 -12.87 -3.67
C ASP A 432 8.93 -13.08 -3.41
N ILE A 433 9.31 -13.48 -2.20
CA ILE A 433 10.71 -13.80 -1.87
C ILE A 433 11.20 -14.96 -2.74
N GLY A 434 10.40 -16.00 -2.89
CA GLY A 434 10.76 -17.19 -3.65
C GLY A 434 11.09 -16.91 -5.10
N VAL A 435 10.21 -16.17 -5.80
CA VAL A 435 10.40 -15.80 -7.20
C VAL A 435 11.57 -14.85 -7.36
N HIS A 436 11.58 -13.75 -6.61
CA HIS A 436 12.56 -12.69 -6.81
C HIS A 436 13.97 -13.05 -6.36
N CYS A 437 14.12 -13.88 -5.33
CA CYS A 437 15.43 -14.34 -4.84
C CYS A 437 15.88 -15.67 -5.48
N GLY A 438 15.06 -16.29 -6.33
CA GLY A 438 15.38 -17.55 -6.98
C GLY A 438 15.42 -18.75 -6.03
N PHE A 439 14.65 -18.73 -4.94
CA PHE A 439 14.56 -19.86 -4.03
C PHE A 439 13.75 -21.01 -4.64
N LYS A 440 13.95 -22.22 -4.11
CA LYS A 440 13.24 -23.40 -4.59
C LYS A 440 11.75 -23.32 -4.24
N ALA A 441 10.88 -23.47 -5.24
CA ALA A 441 9.44 -23.51 -5.02
C ALA A 441 9.02 -24.66 -4.08
N PRO A 442 7.93 -24.51 -3.30
CA PRO A 442 7.39 -25.57 -2.45
C PRO A 442 7.04 -26.85 -3.21
N ALA A 443 7.08 -28.00 -2.50
CA ALA A 443 6.79 -29.30 -3.08
C ALA A 443 5.37 -29.41 -3.66
N GLU A 444 4.40 -28.74 -3.09
CA GLU A 444 3.00 -28.72 -3.53
C GLU A 444 2.80 -28.18 -4.95
N VAL A 445 3.72 -27.31 -5.43
CA VAL A 445 3.74 -26.85 -6.82
C VAL A 445 4.87 -27.50 -7.64
N GLY A 446 5.38 -28.64 -7.19
CA GLY A 446 6.36 -29.46 -7.90
C GLY A 446 7.83 -29.08 -7.69
N GLY A 447 8.16 -28.25 -6.71
CA GLY A 447 9.55 -27.90 -6.35
C GLY A 447 10.34 -27.24 -7.49
N GLY A 448 11.68 -27.18 -7.35
CA GLY A 448 12.55 -26.60 -8.37
C GLY A 448 12.38 -25.08 -8.53
N SER A 449 12.72 -24.53 -9.68
CA SER A 449 12.59 -23.10 -9.94
C SER A 449 11.13 -22.68 -10.06
N TRP A 450 10.84 -21.46 -9.60
CA TRP A 450 9.55 -20.84 -9.82
C TRP A 450 9.31 -20.55 -11.31
N THR A 451 8.07 -20.70 -11.72
CA THR A 451 7.52 -20.25 -13.01
C THR A 451 6.21 -19.50 -12.72
N TYR A 452 5.71 -18.76 -13.70
CA TYR A 452 4.42 -18.08 -13.56
C TYR A 452 3.29 -19.08 -13.23
N ASP A 453 3.24 -20.24 -13.89
CA ASP A 453 2.20 -21.24 -13.65
C ASP A 453 2.26 -21.83 -12.24
N LYS A 454 3.47 -22.03 -11.70
CA LYS A 454 3.65 -22.46 -10.30
C LYS A 454 3.23 -21.38 -9.33
N ALA A 455 3.60 -20.12 -9.58
CA ALA A 455 3.21 -18.98 -8.78
C ALA A 455 1.68 -18.80 -8.78
N TRP A 456 1.06 -18.95 -9.95
CA TRP A 456 -0.38 -18.92 -10.11
C TRP A 456 -1.09 -20.05 -9.35
N THR A 457 -0.61 -21.28 -9.51
CA THR A 457 -1.16 -22.46 -8.81
C THR A 457 -1.04 -22.30 -7.31
N PHE A 458 0.11 -21.83 -6.82
CA PHE A 458 0.35 -21.59 -5.40
C PHE A 458 -0.59 -20.52 -4.85
N LEU A 459 -0.70 -19.36 -5.51
CA LEU A 459 -1.54 -18.26 -5.06
C LEU A 459 -3.03 -18.67 -4.96
N ARG A 460 -3.51 -19.39 -5.97
CA ARG A 460 -4.89 -19.92 -5.99
C ARG A 460 -5.17 -20.96 -4.91
N ALA A 461 -4.16 -21.70 -4.47
CA ALA A 461 -4.33 -22.70 -3.41
C ALA A 461 -4.50 -22.08 -2.03
N HIS A 462 -4.00 -20.85 -1.84
CA HIS A 462 -3.92 -20.18 -0.54
C HIS A 462 -4.77 -18.91 -0.43
N SER A 463 -5.72 -18.73 -1.35
CA SER A 463 -6.66 -17.59 -1.32
C SER A 463 -8.01 -17.99 -1.90
N ASN A 464 -9.07 -17.45 -1.33
CA ASN A 464 -10.45 -17.60 -1.81
C ASN A 464 -10.94 -16.35 -2.56
N GLU A 465 -10.04 -15.45 -2.96
CA GLU A 465 -10.34 -14.31 -3.81
C GLU A 465 -10.69 -14.72 -5.24
N GLY A 466 -11.44 -13.84 -5.93
CA GLY A 466 -11.82 -14.05 -7.33
C GLY A 466 -10.61 -14.15 -8.28
N GLU A 467 -10.73 -14.94 -9.34
CA GLU A 467 -9.62 -15.22 -10.26
C GLU A 467 -9.02 -13.96 -10.89
N GLU A 468 -9.84 -12.99 -11.24
CA GLU A 468 -9.42 -11.73 -11.87
C GLU A 468 -8.56 -10.89 -10.90
N MET A 469 -9.01 -10.78 -9.65
CA MET A 469 -8.25 -10.13 -8.59
C MET A 469 -6.91 -10.84 -8.35
N LEU A 470 -6.89 -12.16 -8.28
CA LEU A 470 -5.64 -12.91 -8.07
C LEU A 470 -4.66 -12.77 -9.24
N ARG A 471 -5.15 -12.62 -10.48
CA ARG A 471 -4.27 -12.35 -11.64
C ARG A 471 -3.63 -10.96 -11.54
N PHE A 472 -4.41 -9.96 -11.15
CA PHE A 472 -3.90 -8.63 -10.88
C PHE A 472 -2.85 -8.66 -9.76
N GLU A 473 -3.18 -9.32 -8.64
CA GLU A 473 -2.28 -9.48 -7.49
C GLU A 473 -0.96 -10.16 -7.88
N LEU A 474 -1.01 -11.27 -8.63
CA LEU A 474 0.20 -11.93 -9.08
C LEU A 474 1.07 -11.01 -9.95
N ASN A 475 0.48 -10.29 -10.90
CA ASN A 475 1.23 -9.35 -11.74
C ASN A 475 1.83 -8.21 -10.91
N ARG A 476 1.12 -7.74 -9.88
CA ARG A 476 1.61 -6.74 -8.92
C ARG A 476 2.83 -7.27 -8.15
N TYR A 477 2.77 -8.50 -7.61
CA TYR A 477 3.90 -9.09 -6.89
C TYR A 477 5.12 -9.23 -7.79
N LEU A 478 4.96 -9.74 -9.01
CA LEU A 478 6.04 -9.93 -9.97
C LEU A 478 6.65 -8.61 -10.49
N GLY A 479 5.95 -7.48 -10.34
CA GLY A 479 6.41 -6.16 -10.79
C GLY A 479 6.85 -5.22 -9.67
N TRP A 480 6.53 -5.55 -8.42
CA TRP A 480 6.78 -4.68 -7.27
C TRP A 480 7.41 -5.45 -6.10
N PRO A 481 8.67 -5.92 -6.29
CA PRO A 481 9.35 -6.82 -5.36
C PRO A 481 9.41 -6.22 -3.94
N GLY A 482 9.13 -7.06 -2.93
CA GLY A 482 9.20 -6.70 -1.52
C GLY A 482 7.98 -5.97 -0.95
N GLN A 483 7.07 -5.45 -1.79
CA GLN A 483 5.89 -4.75 -1.30
C GLN A 483 4.88 -5.70 -0.66
N ALA A 484 4.49 -6.75 -1.39
CA ALA A 484 3.45 -7.67 -0.94
C ALA A 484 3.79 -8.42 0.37
N PRO A 485 5.03 -8.85 0.63
CA PRO A 485 5.40 -9.47 1.90
C PRO A 485 5.40 -8.52 3.08
N SER A 486 5.53 -7.20 2.85
CA SER A 486 5.69 -6.21 3.93
C SER A 486 4.53 -6.21 4.92
N TYR A 487 3.35 -6.62 4.52
CA TYR A 487 2.19 -6.86 5.38
C TYR A 487 2.50 -7.90 6.46
N LYS A 488 2.75 -9.12 6.06
CA LYS A 488 2.90 -10.27 6.97
C LYS A 488 4.25 -10.28 7.68
N VAL A 489 5.31 -9.88 6.99
CA VAL A 489 6.63 -9.70 7.62
C VAL A 489 6.60 -8.51 8.58
N GLY A 490 5.92 -7.43 8.23
CA GLY A 490 5.68 -6.30 9.11
C GLY A 490 4.95 -6.71 10.39
N GLN A 491 3.87 -7.49 10.28
CA GLN A 491 3.17 -8.07 11.43
C GLN A 491 4.13 -8.86 12.33
N ARG A 492 4.92 -9.76 11.76
CA ARG A 492 5.93 -10.55 12.48
C ARG A 492 6.90 -9.65 13.26
N LEU A 493 7.38 -8.59 12.61
CA LEU A 493 8.30 -7.64 13.26
C LEU A 493 7.61 -6.88 14.41
N TRP A 494 6.35 -6.48 14.26
CA TRP A 494 5.57 -5.88 15.34
C TRP A 494 5.41 -6.82 16.54
N GLU A 495 5.10 -8.09 16.29
CA GLU A 495 5.00 -9.13 17.32
C GLU A 495 6.34 -9.35 18.04
N GLN A 496 7.44 -9.36 17.29
CA GLN A 496 8.80 -9.46 17.84
C GLN A 496 9.15 -8.24 18.68
N ILE A 497 8.88 -7.01 18.20
CA ILE A 497 9.11 -5.77 18.96
C ILE A 497 8.31 -5.78 20.27
N ARG A 498 7.06 -6.24 20.25
CA ARG A 498 6.25 -6.43 21.47
C ARG A 498 6.88 -7.42 22.44
N ALA A 499 7.38 -8.54 21.93
CA ALA A 499 8.06 -9.55 22.75
C ALA A 499 9.37 -9.03 23.35
N ASP A 500 10.20 -8.36 22.54
CA ASP A 500 11.46 -7.76 22.99
C ASP A 500 11.22 -6.67 24.05
N ALA A 501 10.21 -5.82 23.87
CA ALA A 501 9.82 -4.81 24.84
C ALA A 501 9.37 -5.42 26.18
N ARG A 502 8.68 -6.57 26.14
CA ARG A 502 8.31 -7.32 27.34
C ARG A 502 9.55 -7.83 28.08
N VAL A 503 10.47 -8.48 27.36
CA VAL A 503 11.74 -8.99 27.93
C VAL A 503 12.56 -7.85 28.53
N ALA A 504 12.64 -6.70 27.84
CA ALA A 504 13.35 -5.54 28.34
C ALA A 504 12.72 -4.96 29.62
N ALA A 505 11.39 -4.90 29.72
CA ALA A 505 10.69 -4.46 30.93
C ALA A 505 10.95 -5.42 32.12
N GLU A 506 10.84 -6.73 31.88
CA GLU A 506 11.12 -7.76 32.90
C GLU A 506 12.58 -7.71 33.39
N ALA A 507 13.53 -7.47 32.50
CA ALA A 507 14.95 -7.30 32.86
C ALA A 507 15.20 -6.08 33.74
N ARG A 508 14.37 -5.03 33.64
CA ARG A 508 14.40 -3.87 34.53
C ARG A 508 13.61 -4.07 35.83
N GLY A 509 12.95 -5.22 36.01
CA GLY A 509 12.07 -5.49 37.16
C GLY A 509 10.71 -4.79 37.06
N GLU A 510 10.32 -4.35 35.88
CA GLU A 510 9.06 -3.68 35.61
C GLU A 510 7.97 -4.67 35.13
N ARG A 511 6.72 -4.38 35.45
CA ARG A 511 5.59 -5.14 34.87
C ARG A 511 5.30 -4.63 33.46
N PHE A 512 5.36 -5.49 32.47
CA PHE A 512 4.95 -5.15 31.11
C PHE A 512 3.45 -4.87 31.04
N SER A 513 3.09 -3.73 30.43
CA SER A 513 1.71 -3.33 30.13
C SER A 513 1.55 -3.23 28.62
N LEU A 514 0.64 -4.02 28.06
CA LEU A 514 0.35 -3.98 26.62
C LEU A 514 -0.21 -2.63 26.19
N LYS A 515 -1.07 -2.02 27.00
CA LYS A 515 -1.62 -0.68 26.76
C LYS A 515 -0.53 0.39 26.70
N ASP A 516 0.42 0.37 27.65
CA ASP A 516 1.53 1.32 27.68
C ASP A 516 2.48 1.12 26.49
N PHE A 517 2.72 -0.15 26.10
CA PHE A 517 3.48 -0.47 24.90
C PHE A 517 2.85 0.15 23.65
N HIS A 518 1.54 -0.06 23.46
CA HIS A 518 0.81 0.51 22.33
C HIS A 518 0.79 2.04 22.37
N ALA A 519 0.56 2.65 23.53
CA ALA A 519 0.58 4.11 23.68
C ALA A 519 1.95 4.69 23.29
N ARG A 520 3.05 4.08 23.75
CA ARG A 520 4.41 4.50 23.37
C ARG A 520 4.64 4.35 21.86
N ALA A 521 4.28 3.21 21.29
CA ALA A 521 4.47 2.92 19.87
C ALA A 521 3.71 3.91 18.97
N LEU A 522 2.42 4.10 19.22
CA LEU A 522 1.55 4.99 18.45
C LEU A 522 1.97 6.47 18.59
N ASN A 523 2.43 6.88 19.77
CA ASN A 523 2.91 8.25 20.01
C ASN A 523 4.22 8.58 19.26
N LEU A 524 4.99 7.57 18.87
CA LEU A 524 6.15 7.76 18.01
C LEU A 524 5.78 8.11 16.56
N GLY A 525 4.52 7.85 16.14
CA GLY A 525 4.11 7.99 14.75
C GLY A 525 4.80 6.98 13.83
N SER A 526 4.68 7.18 12.50
CA SER A 526 5.27 6.27 11.54
C SER A 526 6.81 6.31 11.57
N LEU A 527 7.43 5.12 11.56
CA LEU A 527 8.87 4.92 11.60
C LEU A 527 9.29 3.68 10.81
N PRO A 528 10.51 3.65 10.27
CA PRO A 528 11.15 2.39 9.88
C PRO A 528 11.16 1.42 11.06
N LEU A 529 10.84 0.14 10.83
CA LEU A 529 10.65 -0.83 11.92
C LEU A 529 11.90 -1.07 12.76
N ASP A 530 13.11 -0.98 12.18
CA ASP A 530 14.37 -1.08 12.97
C ASP A 530 14.55 0.14 13.88
N VAL A 531 14.17 1.33 13.42
CA VAL A 531 14.18 2.55 14.26
C VAL A 531 13.13 2.41 15.37
N LEU A 532 11.92 1.96 15.06
CA LEU A 532 10.86 1.73 16.04
C LEU A 532 11.30 0.73 17.13
N ARG A 533 11.91 -0.40 16.74
CA ARG A 533 12.44 -1.41 17.67
C ARG A 533 13.37 -0.77 18.68
N THR A 534 14.35 0.02 18.21
CA THR A 534 15.32 0.70 19.08
C THR A 534 14.68 1.65 20.10
N GLN A 535 13.49 2.21 19.81
CA GLN A 535 12.80 3.12 20.71
C GLN A 535 11.92 2.41 21.75
N LEU A 536 11.53 1.18 21.48
CA LEU A 536 10.58 0.45 22.33
C LEU A 536 11.23 -0.62 23.22
N THR A 537 12.43 -1.06 22.87
CA THR A 537 13.23 -2.03 23.60
C THR A 537 14.39 -1.37 24.35
#